data_713c4547c8ba72e734dbd26a823f85a1
#
_entry.id   713c4547c8ba72e734dbd26a823f85a1
#
_cell.length_a   1.000
_cell.length_b   1.000
_cell.length_c   1.000
_cell.angle_alpha   90.00
_cell.angle_beta   90.00
_cell.angle_gamma   90.00
#
_symmetry.space_group_name_H-M   'P 1'
#
loop_
_entity.id
_entity.type
_entity.pdbx_description
1 polymer ?
#
loop_
_entity_poly.entity_id
_entity_poly.type
_entity_poly.pdbx_seq_one_letter_code
_entity_poly.pdbx_strand_id
1 'polypeptide(L)'
;PVVVNVMNAKLFESVNSTDLAKSLNYQSGLRVENNCQNCGFPQVRINGLEGPYSQILINSRPVVSALSGVYGLEQIPVNMIERVEVVRGGGSALFGANAVGGTINIITKDPINNSFQVSSTMSNMNGKVWEQYMGANASLVSKDNTYGIALYQSYRNRNPYDADGDGFSELGKLNMNTFGLRTYYRPTQFSRISLE
;
A
#
# COMPACT_ATOMS: atom_id res chain seq x y z
N PRO A 1 24.98 -8.77 -7.01
CA PRO A 1 24.06 -7.74 -7.50
C PRO A 1 22.71 -7.94 -6.84
N VAL A 2 22.16 -6.86 -6.26
CA VAL A 2 20.81 -6.85 -5.69
C VAL A 2 19.83 -6.58 -6.84
N VAL A 3 18.84 -7.45 -7.02
CA VAL A 3 17.80 -7.25 -8.02
C VAL A 3 16.65 -6.48 -7.36
N VAL A 4 16.36 -5.29 -7.89
CA VAL A 4 15.23 -4.48 -7.46
C VAL A 4 14.15 -4.53 -8.55
N ASN A 5 12.97 -4.98 -8.18
CA ASN A 5 11.80 -4.92 -9.04
C ASN A 5 10.95 -3.72 -8.67
N VAL A 6 10.52 -2.96 -9.66
CA VAL A 6 9.71 -1.75 -9.45
C VAL A 6 8.33 -1.95 -10.04
N MET A 7 7.31 -1.76 -9.20
CA MET A 7 5.91 -1.71 -9.59
C MET A 7 5.46 -0.24 -9.57
N ASN A 8 5.03 0.28 -10.69
CA ASN A 8 4.61 1.69 -10.81
C ASN A 8 3.08 1.86 -10.69
N ALA A 9 2.63 3.09 -10.53
CA ALA A 9 1.21 3.42 -10.41
C ALA A 9 0.35 2.90 -11.58
N LYS A 10 0.90 2.85 -12.80
CA LYS A 10 0.18 2.32 -13.99
C LYS A 10 -0.18 0.85 -13.85
N LEU A 11 0.67 0.04 -13.19
CA LEU A 11 0.34 -1.35 -12.91
C LEU A 11 -0.91 -1.44 -12.00
N PHE A 12 -0.96 -0.63 -10.94
CA PHE A 12 -2.08 -0.63 -10.01
C PHE A 12 -3.39 -0.23 -10.69
N GLU A 13 -3.32 0.75 -11.59
CA GLU A 13 -4.46 1.18 -12.40
C GLU A 13 -4.90 0.07 -13.38
N SER A 14 -3.94 -0.58 -14.06
CA SER A 14 -4.25 -1.62 -15.06
C SER A 14 -4.89 -2.87 -14.47
N VAL A 15 -4.55 -3.22 -13.23
CA VAL A 15 -5.14 -4.36 -12.51
C VAL A 15 -6.36 -3.96 -11.66
N ASN A 16 -6.79 -2.69 -11.76
CA ASN A 16 -7.91 -2.12 -11.01
C ASN A 16 -7.85 -2.46 -9.52
N SER A 17 -6.65 -2.36 -8.93
CA SER A 17 -6.43 -2.71 -7.54
C SER A 17 -6.82 -1.57 -6.62
N THR A 18 -7.52 -1.89 -5.54
CA THR A 18 -7.97 -0.93 -4.52
C THR A 18 -7.02 -0.84 -3.33
N ASP A 19 -6.14 -1.83 -3.17
CA ASP A 19 -5.16 -1.89 -2.10
C ASP A 19 -3.82 -2.49 -2.56
N LEU A 20 -2.78 -2.22 -1.77
CA LEU A 20 -1.43 -2.69 -2.07
C LEU A 20 -1.35 -4.22 -2.03
N ALA A 21 -2.00 -4.88 -1.09
CA ALA A 21 -1.91 -6.34 -0.92
C ALA A 21 -2.32 -7.07 -2.20
N LYS A 22 -3.45 -6.69 -2.81
CA LYS A 22 -3.90 -7.25 -4.09
C LYS A 22 -2.88 -7.01 -5.20
N SER A 23 -2.31 -5.81 -5.26
CA SER A 23 -1.34 -5.43 -6.30
C SER A 23 -0.07 -6.26 -6.26
N LEU A 24 0.41 -6.60 -5.06
CA LEU A 24 1.66 -7.35 -4.89
C LEU A 24 1.62 -8.76 -5.50
N ASN A 25 0.44 -9.37 -5.63
CA ASN A 25 0.28 -10.67 -6.29
C ASN A 25 0.65 -10.66 -7.79
N TYR A 26 0.66 -9.49 -8.43
CA TYR A 26 1.06 -9.35 -9.84
C TYR A 26 2.58 -9.25 -10.02
N GLN A 27 3.34 -9.26 -8.93
CA GLN A 27 4.80 -9.24 -8.98
C GLN A 27 5.35 -10.66 -8.80
N SER A 28 6.13 -11.14 -9.78
CA SER A 28 6.77 -12.46 -9.70
C SER A 28 7.60 -12.61 -8.42
N GLY A 29 7.48 -13.76 -7.74
CA GLY A 29 8.19 -14.06 -6.49
C GLY A 29 7.57 -13.42 -5.25
N LEU A 30 6.46 -12.71 -5.38
CA LEU A 30 5.61 -12.29 -4.28
C LEU A 30 4.32 -13.09 -4.29
N ARG A 31 3.83 -13.40 -3.10
CA ARG A 31 2.51 -13.99 -2.87
C ARG A 31 1.90 -13.37 -1.64
N VAL A 32 0.68 -12.89 -1.77
CA VAL A 32 -0.11 -12.44 -0.63
C VAL A 32 -1.08 -13.55 -0.25
N GLU A 33 -0.99 -14.00 0.98
CA GLU A 33 -1.83 -15.05 1.54
C GLU A 33 -2.58 -14.52 2.75
N ASN A 34 -3.83 -14.93 2.91
CA ASN A 34 -4.61 -14.70 4.12
C ASN A 34 -4.44 -15.92 5.03
N ASN A 35 -3.60 -15.80 6.05
CA ASN A 35 -3.30 -16.92 6.95
C ASN A 35 -4.41 -17.22 7.96
N CYS A 36 -5.38 -16.34 8.10
CA CYS A 36 -6.53 -16.54 8.97
C CYS A 36 -7.78 -16.06 8.24
N GLN A 37 -8.65 -16.97 7.88
CA GLN A 37 -9.91 -16.67 7.19
C GLN A 37 -10.79 -15.69 7.99
N ASN A 38 -10.87 -15.89 9.30
CA ASN A 38 -11.67 -15.03 10.19
C ASN A 38 -11.01 -13.69 10.52
N CYS A 39 -9.69 -13.57 10.36
CA CYS A 39 -8.97 -12.38 10.78
C CYS A 39 -8.70 -11.42 9.60
N GLY A 40 -8.75 -11.91 8.36
CA GLY A 40 -8.54 -11.11 7.16
C GLY A 40 -7.12 -10.52 7.04
N PHE A 41 -6.09 -11.22 7.53
CA PHE A 41 -4.72 -10.72 7.56
C PHE A 41 -3.92 -11.14 6.32
N PRO A 42 -3.67 -10.22 5.38
CA PRO A 42 -2.77 -10.51 4.28
C PRO A 42 -1.32 -10.48 4.75
N GLN A 43 -0.63 -11.59 4.54
CA GLN A 43 0.82 -11.68 4.69
C GLN A 43 1.48 -11.77 3.34
N VAL A 44 2.58 -11.04 3.15
CA VAL A 44 3.37 -11.14 1.93
C VAL A 44 4.50 -12.13 2.13
N ARG A 45 4.56 -13.13 1.26
CA ARG A 45 5.69 -14.04 1.13
C ARG A 45 6.60 -13.58 0.01
N ILE A 46 7.89 -13.49 0.29
CA ILE A 46 8.94 -13.21 -0.70
C ILE A 46 9.71 -14.49 -0.94
N ASN A 47 9.70 -15.00 -2.18
CA ASN A 47 10.34 -16.27 -2.54
C ASN A 47 9.95 -17.45 -1.63
N GLY A 48 8.71 -17.48 -1.15
CA GLY A 48 8.18 -18.52 -0.26
C GLY A 48 8.48 -18.33 1.22
N LEU A 49 9.30 -17.35 1.61
CA LEU A 49 9.54 -17.02 3.03
C LEU A 49 8.37 -16.26 3.63
N GLU A 50 8.01 -16.59 4.86
CA GLU A 50 6.85 -16.03 5.55
C GLU A 50 6.97 -14.54 5.86
N GLY A 51 5.83 -13.88 6.12
CA GLY A 51 5.72 -12.45 6.36
C GLY A 51 6.70 -11.86 7.39
N PRO A 52 6.98 -12.52 8.54
CA PRO A 52 7.95 -12.03 9.51
C PRO A 52 9.37 -11.86 8.98
N TYR A 53 9.71 -12.53 7.87
CA TYR A 53 11.01 -12.41 7.20
C TYR A 53 11.04 -11.37 6.08
N SER A 54 9.95 -10.61 5.92
CA SER A 54 9.81 -9.57 4.91
C SER A 54 9.70 -8.21 5.58
N GLN A 55 10.65 -7.31 5.29
CA GLN A 55 10.64 -5.95 5.83
C GLN A 55 9.81 -5.03 4.95
N ILE A 56 8.83 -4.36 5.56
CA ILE A 56 8.02 -3.34 4.89
C ILE A 56 8.53 -1.97 5.29
N LEU A 57 8.75 -1.11 4.27
CA LEU A 57 9.18 0.27 4.44
C LEU A 57 8.16 1.21 3.78
N ILE A 58 7.98 2.39 4.35
CA ILE A 58 7.32 3.52 3.70
C ILE A 58 8.36 4.64 3.59
N ASN A 59 8.61 5.09 2.36
CA ASN A 59 9.63 6.10 2.07
C ASN A 59 10.99 5.79 2.71
N SER A 60 11.40 4.51 2.61
CA SER A 60 12.65 3.96 3.16
C SER A 60 12.74 3.94 4.70
N ARG A 61 11.62 4.14 5.40
CA ARG A 61 11.54 4.05 6.85
C ARG A 61 10.80 2.78 7.25
N PRO A 62 11.35 1.94 8.15
CA PRO A 62 10.67 0.76 8.62
C PRO A 62 9.33 1.10 9.25
N VAL A 63 8.29 0.38 8.87
CA VAL A 63 7.01 0.44 9.57
C VAL A 63 7.15 -0.37 10.85
N VAL A 64 7.26 0.34 11.97
CA VAL A 64 7.58 -0.26 13.28
C VAL A 64 6.29 -0.64 14.00
N SER A 65 5.77 -1.82 13.73
CA SER A 65 4.80 -2.45 14.64
C SER A 65 4.73 -3.95 14.34
N ALA A 66 4.62 -4.78 15.37
CA ALA A 66 4.36 -6.20 15.22
C ALA A 66 3.03 -6.46 14.46
N LEU A 67 2.12 -5.50 14.48
CA LEU A 67 0.85 -5.47 13.75
C LEU A 67 1.00 -4.99 12.30
N SER A 68 2.03 -4.22 11.96
CA SER A 68 2.18 -3.64 10.62
C SER A 68 2.53 -4.67 9.55
N GLY A 69 3.23 -5.73 9.91
CA GLY A 69 3.47 -6.87 9.01
C GLY A 69 2.20 -7.69 8.71
N VAL A 70 1.18 -7.53 9.53
CA VAL A 70 -0.05 -8.31 9.48
C VAL A 70 -1.23 -7.45 9.01
N TYR A 71 -1.39 -6.23 9.53
CA TYR A 71 -2.56 -5.37 9.24
C TYR A 71 -2.27 -4.20 8.27
N GLY A 72 -1.00 -3.93 7.98
CA GLY A 72 -0.62 -2.67 7.37
C GLY A 72 -0.90 -2.57 5.86
N LEU A 73 -0.79 -3.66 5.13
CA LEU A 73 -0.81 -3.62 3.66
C LEU A 73 -2.18 -3.33 3.05
N GLU A 74 -3.26 -3.78 3.68
CA GLU A 74 -4.61 -3.45 3.24
C GLU A 74 -4.99 -2.00 3.53
N GLN A 75 -4.33 -1.38 4.52
CA GLN A 75 -4.58 -0.01 4.92
C GLN A 75 -3.87 1.02 4.03
N ILE A 76 -2.93 0.57 3.19
CA ILE A 76 -2.20 1.46 2.30
C ILE A 76 -2.97 1.56 0.97
N PRO A 77 -3.67 2.67 0.73
CA PRO A 77 -4.46 2.84 -0.48
C PRO A 77 -3.53 3.10 -1.66
N VAL A 78 -3.82 2.48 -2.78
CA VAL A 78 -3.00 2.60 -4.00
C VAL A 78 -2.94 4.04 -4.53
N ASN A 79 -3.93 4.87 -4.24
CA ASN A 79 -3.98 6.25 -4.70
C ASN A 79 -2.86 7.14 -4.14
N MET A 80 -2.28 6.78 -2.98
CA MET A 80 -1.13 7.49 -2.39
C MET A 80 0.23 6.97 -2.91
N ILE A 81 0.25 5.82 -3.58
CA ILE A 81 1.49 5.16 -3.99
C ILE A 81 1.97 5.70 -5.33
N GLU A 82 3.23 6.10 -5.42
CA GLU A 82 3.93 6.40 -6.66
C GLU A 82 4.49 5.12 -7.29
N ARG A 83 5.20 4.32 -6.48
CA ARG A 83 5.78 3.04 -6.88
C ARG A 83 6.07 2.18 -5.67
N VAL A 84 6.23 0.89 -5.90
CA VAL A 84 6.71 -0.06 -4.91
C VAL A 84 8.00 -0.71 -5.42
N GLU A 85 9.03 -0.68 -4.60
CA GLU A 85 10.33 -1.25 -4.87
C GLU A 85 10.48 -2.54 -4.06
N VAL A 86 10.69 -3.65 -4.74
CA VAL A 86 10.86 -4.96 -4.11
C VAL A 86 12.30 -5.41 -4.27
N VAL A 87 13.00 -5.49 -3.16
CA VAL A 87 14.35 -6.05 -3.06
C VAL A 87 14.23 -7.47 -2.57
N ARG A 88 14.74 -8.43 -3.33
CA ARG A 88 14.73 -9.85 -2.96
C ARG A 88 16.07 -10.28 -2.37
N GLY A 89 16.01 -11.17 -1.40
CA GLY A 89 17.18 -11.70 -0.72
C GLY A 89 17.62 -10.83 0.47
N GLY A 90 18.65 -11.27 1.16
CA GLY A 90 19.07 -10.70 2.42
C GLY A 90 19.42 -9.21 2.33
N GLY A 91 18.59 -8.39 2.96
CA GLY A 91 18.78 -6.95 3.11
C GLY A 91 18.92 -6.51 4.57
N SER A 92 19.06 -7.47 5.49
CA SER A 92 19.04 -7.24 6.94
C SER A 92 20.08 -6.24 7.43
N ALA A 93 21.24 -6.17 6.77
CA ALA A 93 22.28 -5.20 7.10
C ALA A 93 21.86 -3.74 6.85
N LEU A 94 20.97 -3.51 5.89
CA LEU A 94 20.51 -2.15 5.51
C LEU A 94 19.12 -1.83 6.08
N PHE A 95 18.23 -2.82 6.16
CA PHE A 95 16.81 -2.61 6.39
C PHE A 95 16.28 -3.24 7.67
N GLY A 96 17.14 -3.90 8.46
CA GLY A 96 16.79 -4.51 9.74
C GLY A 96 16.65 -6.03 9.70
N ALA A 97 16.54 -6.64 10.89
CA ALA A 97 16.60 -8.09 11.09
C ALA A 97 15.49 -8.86 10.34
N ASN A 98 14.37 -8.23 10.05
CA ASN A 98 13.24 -8.87 9.36
C ASN A 98 13.45 -8.97 7.84
N ALA A 99 14.44 -8.28 7.26
CA ALA A 99 14.71 -8.29 5.82
C ALA A 99 15.53 -9.50 5.37
N VAL A 100 15.23 -10.70 5.88
CA VAL A 100 15.89 -11.96 5.49
C VAL A 100 15.40 -12.42 4.12
N GLY A 101 14.11 -12.41 3.88
CA GLY A 101 13.49 -12.78 2.61
C GLY A 101 13.54 -11.65 1.59
N GLY A 102 13.58 -10.42 2.07
CA GLY A 102 13.62 -9.22 1.24
C GLY A 102 12.93 -8.02 1.87
N THR A 103 12.83 -6.97 1.08
CA THR A 103 12.26 -5.69 1.49
C THR A 103 11.23 -5.22 0.47
N ILE A 104 10.12 -4.69 0.95
CA ILE A 104 9.09 -4.00 0.16
C ILE A 104 9.09 -2.55 0.58
N ASN A 105 9.58 -1.67 -0.27
CA ASN A 105 9.63 -0.22 -0.02
C ASN A 105 8.53 0.48 -0.80
N ILE A 106 7.60 1.08 -0.10
CA ILE A 106 6.46 1.80 -0.65
C ILE A 106 6.84 3.26 -0.73
N ILE A 107 6.94 3.79 -1.94
CA ILE A 107 7.22 5.21 -2.19
C ILE A 107 5.89 5.92 -2.43
N THR A 108 5.58 6.88 -1.58
CA THR A 108 4.37 7.70 -1.70
C THR A 108 4.58 8.84 -2.68
N LYS A 109 3.49 9.27 -3.32
CA LYS A 109 3.52 10.40 -4.26
C LYS A 109 4.01 11.67 -3.59
N ASP A 110 4.99 12.33 -4.19
CA ASP A 110 5.43 13.67 -3.79
C ASP A 110 4.52 14.74 -4.41
N PRO A 111 4.22 15.84 -3.71
CA PRO A 111 3.58 16.99 -4.34
C PRO A 111 4.57 17.68 -5.30
N ILE A 112 4.44 17.40 -6.60
CA ILE A 112 5.30 17.94 -7.65
C ILE A 112 4.54 18.99 -8.47
N ASN A 113 3.25 18.77 -8.68
CA ASN A 113 2.36 19.62 -9.47
C ASN A 113 1.02 19.80 -8.77
N ASN A 114 0.31 20.88 -9.10
CA ASN A 114 -1.06 21.05 -8.68
C ASN A 114 -1.92 20.02 -9.38
N SER A 115 -2.59 19.19 -8.62
CA SER A 115 -3.45 18.14 -9.15
C SER A 115 -4.60 17.81 -8.19
N PHE A 116 -5.68 17.33 -8.76
CA PHE A 116 -6.81 16.77 -8.03
C PHE A 116 -7.33 15.55 -8.77
N GLN A 117 -7.51 14.46 -8.05
CA GLN A 117 -8.01 13.21 -8.61
C GLN A 117 -9.01 12.58 -7.65
N VAL A 118 -10.11 12.09 -8.20
CA VAL A 118 -11.09 11.26 -7.48
C VAL A 118 -11.24 9.96 -8.23
N SER A 119 -11.30 8.87 -7.51
CA SER A 119 -11.53 7.54 -8.05
C SER A 119 -12.64 6.84 -7.26
N SER A 120 -13.44 6.05 -7.96
CA SER A 120 -14.44 5.20 -7.35
C SER A 120 -14.43 3.85 -8.04
N THR A 121 -14.44 2.79 -7.27
CA THR A 121 -14.51 1.42 -7.76
C THR A 121 -15.61 0.69 -7.01
N MET A 122 -16.47 0.03 -7.76
CA MET A 122 -17.49 -0.87 -7.20
C MET A 122 -17.26 -2.27 -7.74
N SER A 123 -17.12 -3.23 -6.86
CA SER A 123 -16.92 -4.64 -7.18
C SER A 123 -18.07 -5.46 -6.62
N ASN A 124 -18.60 -6.36 -7.43
CA ASN A 124 -19.61 -7.31 -6.97
C ASN A 124 -19.01 -8.71 -6.88
N MET A 125 -19.20 -9.35 -5.75
CA MET A 125 -18.73 -10.70 -5.50
C MET A 125 -19.89 -11.67 -5.71
N ASN A 126 -19.84 -12.38 -6.82
CA ASN A 126 -20.77 -13.46 -7.19
C ASN A 126 -22.28 -13.07 -7.08
N GLY A 127 -22.60 -11.80 -7.35
CA GLY A 127 -23.99 -11.31 -7.21
C GLY A 127 -24.47 -11.08 -5.79
N LYS A 128 -23.72 -11.53 -4.76
CA LYS A 128 -24.16 -11.54 -3.37
C LYS A 128 -23.75 -10.28 -2.59
N VAL A 129 -22.49 -9.84 -2.75
CA VAL A 129 -21.93 -8.76 -1.91
C VAL A 129 -21.24 -7.70 -2.77
N TRP A 130 -21.46 -6.44 -2.41
CA TRP A 130 -20.77 -5.30 -3.03
C TRP A 130 -19.62 -4.82 -2.14
N GLU A 131 -18.50 -4.57 -2.77
CA GLU A 131 -17.38 -3.83 -2.20
C GLU A 131 -17.28 -2.47 -2.89
N GLN A 132 -17.25 -1.40 -2.11
CA GLN A 132 -17.10 -0.03 -2.58
C GLN A 132 -15.76 0.52 -2.13
N TYR A 133 -15.04 1.12 -3.04
CA TYR A 133 -13.85 1.93 -2.81
C TYR A 133 -14.05 3.32 -3.37
N MET A 134 -13.65 4.33 -2.59
CA MET A 134 -13.57 5.72 -3.02
C MET A 134 -12.22 6.28 -2.59
N GLY A 135 -11.53 6.95 -3.52
CA GLY A 135 -10.24 7.58 -3.25
C GLY A 135 -10.22 9.01 -3.77
N ALA A 136 -9.60 9.90 -3.01
CA ALA A 136 -9.34 11.28 -3.41
C ALA A 136 -7.90 11.67 -3.12
N ASN A 137 -7.27 12.36 -4.06
CA ASN A 137 -5.93 12.95 -3.89
C ASN A 137 -5.99 14.41 -4.29
N ALA A 138 -5.30 15.24 -3.55
CA ALA A 138 -5.06 16.64 -3.90
C ALA A 138 -3.60 16.98 -3.67
N SER A 139 -3.00 17.72 -4.59
CA SER A 139 -1.63 18.22 -4.49
C SER A 139 -1.60 19.69 -4.85
N LEU A 140 -0.96 20.48 -4.00
CA LEU A 140 -0.75 21.91 -4.19
C LEU A 140 0.73 22.21 -4.03
N VAL A 141 1.28 22.95 -4.98
CA VAL A 141 2.70 23.31 -5.02
C VAL A 141 2.83 24.79 -5.33
N SER A 142 3.71 25.47 -4.61
CA SER A 142 4.02 26.87 -4.88
C SER A 142 4.71 27.05 -6.23
N LYS A 143 4.55 28.21 -6.87
CA LYS A 143 5.11 28.50 -8.19
C LYS A 143 6.65 28.38 -8.24
N ASP A 144 7.30 28.68 -7.14
CA ASP A 144 8.76 28.61 -6.96
C ASP A 144 9.24 27.24 -6.40
N ASN A 145 8.33 26.27 -6.24
CA ASN A 145 8.61 24.96 -5.63
C ASN A 145 9.22 25.02 -4.23
N THR A 146 9.02 26.12 -3.49
CA THR A 146 9.51 26.29 -2.14
C THR A 146 8.72 25.41 -1.15
N TYR A 147 7.42 25.25 -1.36
CA TYR A 147 6.59 24.37 -0.54
C TYR A 147 5.58 23.59 -1.37
N GLY A 148 5.22 22.43 -0.87
CA GLY A 148 4.19 21.60 -1.45
C GLY A 148 3.47 20.78 -0.40
N ILE A 149 2.20 20.49 -0.67
CA ILE A 149 1.34 19.66 0.17
C ILE A 149 0.57 18.69 -0.69
N ALA A 150 0.53 17.43 -0.27
CA ALA A 150 -0.32 16.40 -0.84
C ALA A 150 -1.23 15.82 0.25
N LEU A 151 -2.49 15.67 -0.08
CA LEU A 151 -3.53 15.08 0.76
C LEU A 151 -4.07 13.83 0.07
N TYR A 152 -4.26 12.78 0.83
CA TYR A 152 -4.83 11.52 0.37
C TYR A 152 -5.96 11.12 1.28
N GLN A 153 -7.05 10.67 0.70
CA GLN A 153 -8.15 10.05 1.42
C GLN A 153 -8.60 8.81 0.67
N SER A 154 -8.94 7.77 1.40
CA SER A 154 -9.66 6.63 0.84
C SER A 154 -10.70 6.11 1.81
N TYR A 155 -11.79 5.64 1.25
CA TYR A 155 -12.86 4.95 1.94
C TYR A 155 -13.10 3.61 1.27
N ARG A 156 -13.21 2.53 2.05
CA ARG A 156 -13.49 1.19 1.56
C ARG A 156 -14.51 0.51 2.46
N ASN A 157 -15.52 -0.04 1.85
CA ASN A 157 -16.59 -0.75 2.55
C ASN A 157 -16.95 -2.04 1.84
N ARG A 158 -17.15 -3.10 2.61
CA ARG A 158 -17.65 -4.39 2.15
C ARG A 158 -18.40 -5.06 3.27
N ASN A 159 -19.58 -5.62 2.96
CA ASN A 159 -20.28 -6.53 3.86
C ASN A 159 -19.60 -7.91 3.87
N PRO A 160 -19.82 -8.71 4.92
CA PRO A 160 -19.30 -10.09 4.94
C PRO A 160 -19.76 -10.86 3.71
N TYR A 161 -18.89 -11.68 3.16
CA TYR A 161 -19.21 -12.58 2.05
C TYR A 161 -19.09 -14.02 2.50
N ASP A 162 -20.21 -14.70 2.49
CA ASP A 162 -20.39 -16.13 2.75
C ASP A 162 -20.63 -16.80 1.39
N ALA A 163 -19.65 -17.59 0.94
CA ALA A 163 -19.65 -18.17 -0.40
C ALA A 163 -20.56 -19.37 -0.50
N ASP A 164 -20.53 -20.27 0.48
CA ASP A 164 -21.22 -21.55 0.50
C ASP A 164 -22.52 -21.55 1.31
N GLY A 165 -22.75 -20.53 2.15
CA GLY A 165 -23.99 -20.34 2.90
C GLY A 165 -24.02 -21.11 4.22
N ASP A 166 -22.86 -21.44 4.78
CA ASP A 166 -22.72 -22.17 6.03
C ASP A 166 -22.85 -21.26 7.28
N GLY A 167 -22.97 -19.94 7.09
CA GLY A 167 -23.08 -18.93 8.14
C GLY A 167 -21.73 -18.37 8.60
N PHE A 168 -20.63 -18.85 8.05
CA PHE A 168 -19.30 -18.28 8.24
C PHE A 168 -18.87 -17.56 6.96
N SER A 169 -18.30 -16.38 7.09
CA SER A 169 -17.87 -15.59 5.93
C SER A 169 -16.41 -15.85 5.58
N GLU A 170 -16.12 -16.21 4.31
CA GLU A 170 -14.76 -16.32 3.78
C GLU A 170 -14.07 -14.95 3.68
N LEU A 171 -14.88 -13.90 3.51
CA LEU A 171 -14.39 -12.53 3.58
C LEU A 171 -15.18 -11.76 4.63
N GLY A 172 -14.49 -11.33 5.67
CA GLY A 172 -15.06 -10.56 6.76
C GLY A 172 -15.57 -9.18 6.33
N LYS A 173 -16.37 -8.55 7.18
CA LYS A 173 -16.79 -7.16 7.01
C LYS A 173 -15.56 -6.25 6.98
N LEU A 174 -15.53 -5.34 6.02
CA LEU A 174 -14.49 -4.33 5.89
C LEU A 174 -15.13 -2.93 5.95
N ASN A 175 -14.60 -2.07 6.81
CA ASN A 175 -14.94 -0.65 6.85
C ASN A 175 -13.66 0.10 7.19
N MET A 176 -13.07 0.76 6.21
CA MET A 176 -11.81 1.46 6.34
C MET A 176 -11.96 2.89 5.87
N ASN A 177 -11.38 3.80 6.63
CA ASN A 177 -11.21 5.19 6.25
C ASN A 177 -9.75 5.58 6.52
N THR A 178 -9.03 5.91 5.48
CA THR A 178 -7.60 6.24 5.55
C THR A 178 -7.40 7.67 5.09
N PHE A 179 -6.62 8.42 5.86
CA PHE A 179 -6.19 9.78 5.53
C PHE A 179 -4.68 9.85 5.60
N GLY A 180 -4.07 10.55 4.66
CA GLY A 180 -2.63 10.81 4.63
C GLY A 180 -2.32 12.23 4.19
N LEU A 181 -1.26 12.74 4.77
CA LEU A 181 -0.69 14.06 4.48
C LEU A 181 0.79 13.89 4.18
N ARG A 182 1.26 14.55 3.14
CA ARG A 182 2.68 14.73 2.89
C ARG A 182 2.96 16.17 2.51
N THR A 183 3.92 16.79 3.16
CA THR A 183 4.31 18.17 2.87
C THR A 183 5.80 18.34 2.86
N TYR A 184 6.28 19.31 2.13
CA TYR A 184 7.68 19.74 2.18
C TYR A 184 7.79 21.24 2.19
N TYR A 185 8.93 21.68 2.78
CA TYR A 185 9.42 23.06 2.71
C TYR A 185 10.90 23.05 2.32
N ARG A 186 11.28 23.86 1.34
CA ARG A 186 12.65 24.05 0.84
C ARG A 186 13.11 25.46 1.18
N PRO A 187 13.76 25.67 2.33
CA PRO A 187 14.29 26.98 2.70
C PRO A 187 15.44 27.44 1.77
N THR A 188 16.16 26.53 1.17
CA THR A 188 17.20 26.79 0.16
C THR A 188 17.14 25.73 -0.94
N GLN A 189 17.88 25.94 -2.05
CA GLN A 189 17.97 24.96 -3.15
C GLN A 189 18.59 23.62 -2.71
N PHE A 190 19.36 23.60 -1.62
CA PHE A 190 20.08 22.43 -1.13
C PHE A 190 19.46 21.79 0.10
N SER A 191 18.37 22.35 0.62
CA SER A 191 17.73 21.86 1.85
C SER A 191 16.26 21.59 1.66
N ARG A 192 15.78 20.48 2.25
CA ARG A 192 14.37 20.10 2.25
C ARG A 192 13.98 19.54 3.61
N ILE A 193 12.91 20.06 4.17
CA ILE A 193 12.22 19.54 5.35
C ILE A 193 10.93 18.90 4.86
N SER A 194 10.66 17.67 5.25
CA SER A 194 9.43 16.95 4.87
C SER A 194 8.74 16.40 6.11
N LEU A 195 7.41 16.45 6.09
CA LEU A 195 6.53 15.86 7.08
C LEU A 195 5.54 14.92 6.38
N GLU A 196 5.31 13.76 6.96
CA GLU A 196 4.31 12.75 6.54
C GLU A 196 3.68 12.10 7.77
#